data_a62fcf954c13f6857d605a24eb0361d5
#
_entry.id   a62fcf954c13f6857d605a24eb0361d5
#
_cell.length_a   1.000
_cell.length_b   1.000
_cell.length_c   1.000
_cell.angle_alpha   90.00
_cell.angle_beta   90.00
_cell.angle_gamma   90.00
#
_symmetry.space_group_name_H-M   'P 1'
#
loop_
_entity.id
_entity.type
_entity.pdbx_description
1 polymer ?
#
loop_
_entity_poly.entity_id
_entity_poly.type
_entity_poly.pdbx_seq_one_letter_code
_entity_poly.pdbx_strand_id
1 'polypeptide(L)'
;MDFLAKVIGDINNVLWSYIIIAMLIGLGLYFSFRVKFVQVRYFGEMIRLLGDGASSKTRKAQKEKSGVSSFQAFCMSTASRVGTGNLAGVAIAISAGGPGAVFWMWLIAVIGGASAFVESTLAQIYKVKDGNAFRGGPAYYMEKGLNKRWLGAIFSVLITVSFGLIFNAVQSNTVAAAFDGAFKTDSRLVGLVMAGLLAVIIFGGVKRIARAVEMIVPVMAIIYVAVALFVVVTNITAIPYVFKEIFLHAFGIKEVVGGGLGAAILLGVKRGLFSNEAGMGSAPNAAATANVTHPVKQGFIQTLGVFTDTLLICSCTAFIILLSDVHNAADLNGIQLTQQALSQHIGPWASIFVAVAIFLFAFSSLVGNYYYGETNIEFLNGSKVLLNAYRIAVLGMVMLGSVATIQIVWDLADLFMGIMAIINLVAIVFLSKYAFAALTDYIKQKKQGKDPVFYAESISGLNNTECWDKPAVADKEKAV
;
A
#
# COMPACT_ATOMS: atom_id res chain seq x y z
N MET A 1 28.16 -14.38 -0.96
CA MET A 1 26.75 -14.05 -0.70
C MET A 1 26.49 -13.89 0.79
N ASP A 2 27.08 -14.71 1.65
CA ASP A 2 26.85 -14.71 3.11
C ASP A 2 27.23 -13.39 3.80
N PHE A 3 28.32 -12.72 3.38
CA PHE A 3 28.71 -11.42 3.94
C PHE A 3 27.66 -10.33 3.67
N LEU A 4 27.15 -10.25 2.45
CA LEU A 4 26.13 -9.24 2.07
C LEU A 4 24.82 -9.49 2.81
N ALA A 5 24.36 -10.74 2.88
CA ALA A 5 23.17 -11.12 3.63
C ALA A 5 23.29 -10.78 5.12
N LYS A 6 24.48 -11.03 5.73
CA LYS A 6 24.76 -10.65 7.11
C LYS A 6 24.69 -9.13 7.32
N VAL A 7 25.33 -8.34 6.45
CA VAL A 7 25.30 -6.86 6.54
C VAL A 7 23.87 -6.34 6.42
N ILE A 8 23.09 -6.83 5.48
CA ILE A 8 21.69 -6.44 5.31
C ILE A 8 20.88 -6.81 6.58
N GLY A 9 21.10 -8.01 7.11
CA GLY A 9 20.44 -8.47 8.34
C GLY A 9 20.77 -7.60 9.56
N ASP A 10 22.04 -7.23 9.74
CA ASP A 10 22.47 -6.38 10.85
C ASP A 10 21.87 -4.96 10.73
N ILE A 11 21.85 -4.37 9.52
CA ILE A 11 21.23 -3.07 9.28
C ILE A 11 19.71 -3.15 9.52
N ASN A 12 19.04 -4.18 9.00
CA ASN A 12 17.62 -4.39 9.23
C ASN A 12 17.29 -4.50 10.72
N ASN A 13 18.10 -5.22 11.47
CA ASN A 13 17.91 -5.38 12.91
C ASN A 13 17.96 -4.01 13.62
N VAL A 14 18.97 -3.20 13.36
CA VAL A 14 19.08 -1.84 13.96
C VAL A 14 17.90 -0.96 13.54
N LEU A 15 17.59 -0.91 12.24
CA LEU A 15 16.53 -0.06 11.71
C LEU A 15 15.17 -0.41 12.31
N TRP A 16 14.80 -1.68 12.31
CA TRP A 16 13.47 -2.11 12.71
C TRP A 16 13.31 -2.23 14.23
N SER A 17 14.32 -2.71 14.96
CA SER A 17 14.18 -2.87 16.41
C SER A 17 14.16 -1.55 17.17
N TYR A 18 14.83 -0.51 16.68
CA TYR A 18 15.01 0.73 17.45
C TYR A 18 14.42 1.98 16.80
N ILE A 19 14.46 2.10 15.48
CA ILE A 19 14.16 3.38 14.80
C ILE A 19 12.76 3.38 14.22
N ILE A 20 12.47 2.45 13.30
CA ILE A 20 11.26 2.53 12.46
C ILE A 20 10.01 2.29 13.28
N ILE A 21 10.00 1.28 14.17
CA ILE A 21 8.84 0.99 15.02
C ILE A 21 8.51 2.21 15.91
N ALA A 22 9.53 2.80 16.53
CA ALA A 22 9.34 3.98 17.37
C ALA A 22 8.81 5.18 16.56
N MET A 23 9.34 5.41 15.33
CA MET A 23 8.86 6.47 14.45
C MET A 23 7.43 6.22 13.96
N LEU A 24 7.11 5.00 13.51
CA LEU A 24 5.78 4.68 13.01
C LEU A 24 4.70 4.84 14.10
N ILE A 25 4.96 4.29 15.30
CA ILE A 25 4.03 4.38 16.41
C ILE A 25 3.97 5.84 16.91
N GLY A 26 5.11 6.45 17.20
CA GLY A 26 5.18 7.81 17.76
C GLY A 26 4.56 8.86 16.83
N LEU A 27 4.95 8.86 15.55
CA LEU A 27 4.42 9.83 14.59
C LEU A 27 2.99 9.50 14.16
N GLY A 28 2.64 8.22 14.04
CA GLY A 28 1.26 7.80 13.78
C GLY A 28 0.29 8.26 14.89
N LEU A 29 0.70 8.14 16.15
CA LEU A 29 -0.04 8.68 17.27
C LEU A 29 -0.07 10.21 17.25
N TYR A 30 1.06 10.88 17.02
CA TYR A 30 1.12 12.34 16.88
C TYR A 30 0.12 12.83 15.82
N PHE A 31 0.12 12.25 14.63
CA PHE A 31 -0.83 12.61 13.58
C PHE A 31 -2.26 12.29 14.01
N SER A 32 -2.52 11.12 14.60
CA SER A 32 -3.86 10.75 15.07
C SER A 32 -4.43 11.77 16.05
N PHE A 33 -3.66 12.24 17.02
CA PHE A 33 -4.09 13.27 17.95
C PHE A 33 -4.29 14.63 17.26
N ARG A 34 -3.38 15.03 16.37
CA ARG A 34 -3.45 16.32 15.65
C ARG A 34 -4.66 16.41 14.73
N VAL A 35 -5.01 15.31 14.03
CA VAL A 35 -6.21 15.23 13.19
C VAL A 35 -7.46 14.78 13.98
N LYS A 36 -7.36 14.64 15.31
CA LYS A 36 -8.46 14.21 16.19
C LYS A 36 -9.08 12.87 15.77
N PHE A 37 -8.24 11.89 15.51
CA PHE A 37 -8.62 10.53 15.06
C PHE A 37 -9.55 10.55 13.85
N VAL A 38 -9.20 11.37 12.84
CA VAL A 38 -9.96 11.52 11.59
C VAL A 38 -10.21 10.17 10.92
N GLN A 39 -9.25 9.26 11.00
CA GLN A 39 -9.29 7.93 10.41
C GLN A 39 -10.44 7.06 10.97
N VAL A 40 -10.89 7.34 12.19
CA VAL A 40 -12.04 6.65 12.80
C VAL A 40 -13.31 7.48 12.67
N ARG A 41 -13.23 8.78 13.00
CA ARG A 41 -14.40 9.68 13.08
C ARG A 41 -15.08 9.93 11.73
N TYR A 42 -14.33 9.88 10.64
CA TYR A 42 -14.82 10.15 9.28
C TYR A 42 -14.91 8.91 8.40
N PHE A 43 -14.97 7.71 9.01
CA PHE A 43 -15.05 6.46 8.27
C PHE A 43 -16.24 6.41 7.31
N GLY A 44 -17.43 6.87 7.73
CA GLY A 44 -18.59 6.99 6.84
C GLY A 44 -18.38 7.95 5.66
N GLU A 45 -17.65 9.05 5.86
CA GLU A 45 -17.29 9.97 4.78
C GLU A 45 -16.32 9.34 3.77
N MET A 46 -15.39 8.51 4.25
CA MET A 46 -14.46 7.77 3.37
C MET A 46 -15.21 6.83 2.44
N ILE A 47 -16.18 6.06 2.97
CA ILE A 47 -17.01 5.16 2.17
C ILE A 47 -17.86 5.97 1.17
N ARG A 48 -18.47 7.07 1.60
CA ARG A 48 -19.27 7.94 0.74
C ARG A 48 -18.44 8.48 -0.44
N LEU A 49 -17.25 9.00 -0.17
CA LEU A 49 -16.35 9.56 -1.20
C LEU A 49 -15.89 8.49 -2.19
N LEU A 50 -15.65 7.26 -1.74
CA LEU A 50 -15.32 6.14 -2.61
C LEU A 50 -16.49 5.77 -3.52
N GLY A 51 -17.71 5.70 -2.97
CA GLY A 51 -18.94 5.45 -3.72
C GLY A 51 -19.24 6.54 -4.77
N ASP A 52 -19.08 7.80 -4.39
CA ASP A 52 -19.23 8.95 -5.33
C ASP A 52 -18.21 8.84 -6.48
N GLY A 53 -16.96 8.45 -6.19
CA GLY A 53 -15.93 8.24 -7.21
C GLY A 53 -16.19 7.05 -8.15
N ALA A 54 -16.93 6.05 -7.69
CA ALA A 54 -17.28 4.86 -8.48
C ALA A 54 -18.54 5.05 -9.34
N SER A 55 -19.33 6.12 -9.11
CA SER A 55 -20.63 6.29 -9.77
C SER A 55 -20.50 6.50 -11.29
N SER A 56 -21.49 6.00 -12.05
CA SER A 56 -21.51 6.09 -13.52
C SER A 56 -21.60 7.54 -14.03
N LYS A 57 -22.24 8.43 -13.24
CA LYS A 57 -22.32 9.88 -13.55
C LYS A 57 -20.95 10.53 -13.46
N THR A 58 -20.20 10.22 -12.40
CA THR A 58 -18.83 10.72 -12.20
C THR A 58 -17.89 10.18 -13.28
N ARG A 59 -18.01 8.90 -13.65
CA ARG A 59 -17.22 8.28 -14.74
C ARG A 59 -17.45 8.92 -16.11
N LYS A 60 -18.71 9.29 -16.45
CA LYS A 60 -19.02 9.99 -17.71
C LYS A 60 -18.42 11.41 -17.71
N ALA A 61 -18.64 12.19 -16.65
CA ALA A 61 -18.08 13.54 -16.51
C ALA A 61 -16.55 13.57 -16.50
N GLN A 62 -15.89 12.49 -16.10
CA GLN A 62 -14.43 12.41 -16.00
C GLN A 62 -13.75 11.98 -17.29
N LYS A 63 -14.48 11.36 -18.26
CA LYS A 63 -13.93 11.11 -19.60
C LYS A 63 -13.52 12.40 -20.31
N GLU A 64 -14.15 13.52 -19.96
CA GLU A 64 -13.90 14.87 -20.52
C GLU A 64 -12.89 15.67 -19.67
N LYS A 65 -12.54 15.23 -18.47
CA LYS A 65 -11.64 15.93 -17.54
C LYS A 65 -10.25 15.31 -17.49
N SER A 66 -9.27 16.12 -17.10
CA SER A 66 -7.90 15.65 -16.84
C SER A 66 -7.82 14.76 -15.58
N GLY A 67 -6.87 13.82 -15.57
CA GLY A 67 -6.63 12.94 -14.44
C GLY A 67 -7.50 11.69 -14.39
N VAL A 68 -7.41 10.96 -13.27
CA VAL A 68 -8.19 9.74 -12.99
C VAL A 68 -9.25 10.01 -11.92
N SER A 69 -10.23 9.11 -11.76
CA SER A 69 -11.22 9.23 -10.70
C SER A 69 -10.64 8.90 -9.33
N SER A 70 -11.31 9.35 -8.27
CA SER A 70 -10.95 8.96 -6.90
C SER A 70 -10.98 7.44 -6.71
N PHE A 71 -11.93 6.75 -7.34
CA PHE A 71 -12.02 5.30 -7.31
C PHE A 71 -10.84 4.64 -8.05
N GLN A 72 -10.45 5.17 -9.21
CA GLN A 72 -9.28 4.66 -9.93
C GLN A 72 -7.98 4.88 -9.14
N ALA A 73 -7.80 6.04 -8.52
CA ALA A 73 -6.66 6.31 -7.64
C ALA A 73 -6.64 5.38 -6.41
N PHE A 74 -7.81 5.08 -5.83
CA PHE A 74 -7.96 4.06 -4.79
C PHE A 74 -7.55 2.68 -5.30
N CYS A 75 -8.04 2.25 -6.47
CA CYS A 75 -7.66 0.96 -7.05
C CYS A 75 -6.16 0.88 -7.37
N MET A 76 -5.53 1.99 -7.82
CA MET A 76 -4.09 2.03 -8.09
C MET A 76 -3.27 1.84 -6.81
N SER A 77 -3.62 2.52 -5.73
CA SER A 77 -2.94 2.36 -4.45
C SER A 77 -3.24 1.02 -3.78
N THR A 78 -4.48 0.53 -3.89
CA THR A 78 -4.88 -0.79 -3.39
C THR A 78 -4.21 -1.91 -4.18
N ALA A 79 -4.00 -1.74 -5.48
CA ALA A 79 -3.27 -2.70 -6.30
C ALA A 79 -1.83 -2.92 -5.79
N SER A 80 -1.12 -1.86 -5.41
CA SER A 80 0.21 -1.99 -4.82
C SER A 80 0.17 -2.68 -3.45
N ARG A 81 -0.75 -2.26 -2.59
CA ARG A 81 -0.91 -2.77 -1.21
C ARG A 81 -1.35 -4.23 -1.17
N VAL A 82 -2.45 -4.56 -1.87
CA VAL A 82 -3.05 -5.90 -1.83
C VAL A 82 -2.29 -6.84 -2.77
N GLY A 83 -1.31 -7.52 -2.20
CA GLY A 83 -0.38 -8.39 -2.90
C GLY A 83 0.14 -9.52 -2.02
N THR A 84 1.43 -9.80 -2.13
CA THR A 84 2.10 -10.84 -1.33
C THR A 84 2.05 -10.54 0.16
N GLY A 85 2.00 -9.25 0.56
CA GLY A 85 1.91 -8.84 1.95
C GLY A 85 0.70 -9.44 2.67
N ASN A 86 -0.45 -9.46 2.00
CA ASN A 86 -1.71 -9.92 2.59
C ASN A 86 -1.79 -11.43 2.75
N LEU A 87 -1.16 -12.21 1.91
CA LEU A 87 -1.20 -13.67 1.96
C LEU A 87 0.09 -14.25 2.58
N ALA A 88 1.23 -14.04 1.94
CA ALA A 88 2.50 -14.56 2.40
C ALA A 88 3.07 -13.76 3.60
N GLY A 89 2.92 -12.42 3.59
CA GLY A 89 3.40 -11.57 4.68
C GLY A 89 2.68 -11.84 6.01
N VAL A 90 1.35 -12.00 5.97
CA VAL A 90 0.57 -12.40 7.16
C VAL A 90 0.98 -13.79 7.66
N ALA A 91 1.19 -14.74 6.74
CA ALA A 91 1.66 -16.07 7.10
C ALA A 91 3.05 -16.02 7.77
N ILE A 92 3.99 -15.22 7.23
CA ILE A 92 5.31 -14.99 7.84
C ILE A 92 5.17 -14.35 9.24
N ALA A 93 4.26 -13.37 9.39
CA ALA A 93 4.03 -12.73 10.68
C ALA A 93 3.53 -13.72 11.74
N ILE A 94 2.61 -14.61 11.36
CA ILE A 94 2.04 -15.62 12.27
C ILE A 94 3.06 -16.73 12.57
N SER A 95 3.75 -17.27 11.55
CA SER A 95 4.68 -18.40 11.74
C SER A 95 5.90 -18.01 12.60
N ALA A 96 6.43 -16.81 12.44
CA ALA A 96 7.64 -16.37 13.15
C ALA A 96 7.36 -15.43 14.34
N GLY A 97 6.23 -14.71 14.35
CA GLY A 97 5.84 -13.80 15.44
C GLY A 97 4.68 -14.31 16.31
N GLY A 98 4.09 -15.44 15.93
CA GLY A 98 2.92 -16.01 16.60
C GLY A 98 1.62 -15.26 16.30
N PRO A 99 0.47 -15.74 16.83
CA PRO A 99 -0.85 -15.13 16.65
C PRO A 99 -0.91 -13.65 17.05
N GLY A 100 -0.10 -13.23 18.04
CA GLY A 100 -0.04 -11.84 18.54
C GLY A 100 0.42 -10.82 17.50
N ALA A 101 1.17 -11.25 16.47
CA ALA A 101 1.58 -10.37 15.39
C ALA A 101 0.38 -9.73 14.65
N VAL A 102 -0.76 -10.44 14.58
CA VAL A 102 -1.99 -9.93 13.96
C VAL A 102 -2.52 -8.69 14.69
N PHE A 103 -2.49 -8.67 16.02
CA PHE A 103 -2.87 -7.49 16.81
C PHE A 103 -2.00 -6.28 16.45
N TRP A 104 -0.69 -6.46 16.34
CA TRP A 104 0.24 -5.38 16.01
C TRP A 104 0.09 -4.90 14.57
N MET A 105 -0.28 -5.79 13.63
CA MET A 105 -0.69 -5.39 12.28
C MET A 105 -1.95 -4.50 12.32
N TRP A 106 -2.97 -4.86 13.09
CA TRP A 106 -4.18 -4.04 13.24
C TRP A 106 -3.87 -2.69 13.86
N LEU A 107 -3.07 -2.68 14.93
CA LEU A 107 -2.71 -1.44 15.62
C LEU A 107 -1.98 -0.48 14.69
N ILE A 108 -0.97 -0.97 13.94
CA ILE A 108 -0.22 -0.11 13.03
C ILE A 108 -1.08 0.38 11.85
N ALA A 109 -2.07 -0.38 11.40
CA ALA A 109 -3.02 0.08 10.40
C ALA A 109 -3.92 1.21 10.92
N VAL A 110 -4.41 1.09 12.15
CA VAL A 110 -5.28 2.12 12.76
C VAL A 110 -4.53 3.42 12.98
N ILE A 111 -3.35 3.39 13.62
CA ILE A 111 -2.56 4.59 13.86
C ILE A 111 -1.88 5.12 12.59
N GLY A 112 -1.40 4.22 11.73
CA GLY A 112 -0.80 4.56 10.44
C GLY A 112 -1.78 5.18 9.46
N GLY A 113 -3.08 4.88 9.59
CA GLY A 113 -4.13 5.54 8.80
C GLY A 113 -4.10 7.07 8.89
N ALA A 114 -3.66 7.66 10.02
CA ALA A 114 -3.46 9.09 10.15
C ALA A 114 -2.23 9.58 9.35
N SER A 115 -1.15 8.79 9.29
CA SER A 115 0.03 9.09 8.46
C SER A 115 -0.35 9.05 6.98
N ALA A 116 -1.11 8.03 6.55
CA ALA A 116 -1.61 7.88 5.18
C ALA A 116 -2.53 9.05 4.79
N PHE A 117 -3.37 9.55 5.72
CA PHE A 117 -4.18 10.75 5.54
C PHE A 117 -3.30 11.98 5.26
N VAL A 118 -2.28 12.21 6.09
CA VAL A 118 -1.41 13.39 5.97
C VAL A 118 -0.62 13.36 4.67
N GLU A 119 0.09 12.25 4.39
CA GLU A 119 0.93 12.14 3.20
C GLU A 119 0.14 12.23 1.89
N SER A 120 -1.06 11.64 1.83
CA SER A 120 -1.89 11.67 0.64
C SER A 120 -2.58 13.03 0.43
N THR A 121 -2.92 13.74 1.51
CA THR A 121 -3.39 15.12 1.44
C THR A 121 -2.28 16.05 0.92
N LEU A 122 -1.04 15.89 1.41
CA LEU A 122 0.11 16.65 0.94
C LEU A 122 0.43 16.36 -0.53
N ALA A 123 0.35 15.11 -0.97
CA ALA A 123 0.57 14.74 -2.36
C ALA A 123 -0.45 15.42 -3.30
N GLN A 124 -1.68 15.56 -2.87
CA GLN A 124 -2.70 16.30 -3.60
C GLN A 124 -2.46 17.82 -3.58
N ILE A 125 -2.02 18.39 -2.45
CA ILE A 125 -1.69 19.83 -2.35
C ILE A 125 -0.59 20.20 -3.35
N TYR A 126 0.48 19.40 -3.42
CA TYR A 126 1.66 19.67 -4.23
C TYR A 126 1.71 18.92 -5.57
N LYS A 127 0.57 18.41 -6.06
CA LYS A 127 0.51 17.76 -7.37
C LYS A 127 0.77 18.75 -8.51
N VAL A 128 1.27 18.23 -9.61
CA VAL A 128 1.56 18.98 -10.83
C VAL A 128 0.73 18.46 -11.99
N LYS A 129 0.54 19.30 -13.00
CA LYS A 129 -0.09 18.90 -14.26
C LYS A 129 0.90 18.11 -15.11
N ASP A 130 0.41 17.03 -15.73
CA ASP A 130 1.16 16.19 -16.66
C ASP A 130 0.27 15.86 -17.86
N GLY A 131 0.33 16.71 -18.89
CA GLY A 131 -0.58 16.64 -20.02
C GLY A 131 -2.05 16.62 -19.57
N ASN A 132 -2.74 15.53 -19.88
CA ASN A 132 -4.13 15.28 -19.46
C ASN A 132 -4.22 14.44 -18.16
N ALA A 133 -3.21 14.49 -17.30
CA ALA A 133 -3.15 13.78 -16.03
C ALA A 133 -2.58 14.68 -14.94
N PHE A 134 -2.43 14.12 -13.73
CA PHE A 134 -1.72 14.74 -12.62
C PHE A 134 -0.66 13.78 -12.12
N ARG A 135 0.44 14.33 -11.61
CA ARG A 135 1.51 13.62 -10.90
C ARG A 135 1.79 14.28 -9.56
N GLY A 136 2.36 13.54 -8.65
CA GLY A 136 2.75 14.02 -7.34
C GLY A 136 3.29 12.88 -6.49
N GLY A 137 3.41 13.13 -5.20
CA GLY A 137 3.95 12.18 -4.24
C GLY A 137 5.07 12.81 -3.42
N PRO A 138 5.84 12.01 -2.65
CA PRO A 138 6.85 12.54 -1.74
C PRO A 138 7.89 13.42 -2.39
N ALA A 139 8.43 13.03 -3.53
CA ALA A 139 9.42 13.83 -4.24
C ALA A 139 8.93 15.26 -4.52
N TYR A 140 7.68 15.38 -4.95
CA TYR A 140 7.06 16.66 -5.28
C TYR A 140 6.80 17.52 -4.04
N TYR A 141 6.29 16.97 -2.94
CA TYR A 141 6.11 17.79 -1.74
C TYR A 141 7.43 18.06 -0.99
N MET A 142 8.44 17.23 -1.12
CA MET A 142 9.79 17.55 -0.64
C MET A 142 10.41 18.69 -1.43
N GLU A 143 10.27 18.70 -2.76
CA GLU A 143 10.75 19.81 -3.61
C GLU A 143 9.97 21.09 -3.36
N LYS A 144 8.64 21.06 -3.50
CA LYS A 144 7.79 22.25 -3.48
C LYS A 144 7.46 22.75 -2.07
N GLY A 145 7.19 21.83 -1.15
CA GLY A 145 6.81 22.17 0.23
C GLY A 145 7.99 22.46 1.14
N LEU A 146 9.09 21.70 1.02
CA LEU A 146 10.31 21.90 1.82
C LEU A 146 11.38 22.72 1.09
N ASN A 147 11.21 23.02 -0.20
CA ASN A 147 12.24 23.60 -1.07
C ASN A 147 13.55 22.77 -1.09
N LYS A 148 13.44 21.43 -1.04
CA LYS A 148 14.57 20.49 -0.97
C LYS A 148 14.49 19.47 -2.13
N ARG A 149 14.78 19.94 -3.37
CA ARG A 149 14.80 19.06 -4.55
C ARG A 149 15.73 17.85 -4.39
N TRP A 150 16.89 18.04 -3.74
CA TRP A 150 17.83 16.94 -3.50
C TRP A 150 17.21 15.81 -2.66
N LEU A 151 16.38 16.15 -1.65
CA LEU A 151 15.68 15.15 -0.83
C LEU A 151 14.63 14.40 -1.65
N GLY A 152 13.89 15.13 -2.50
CA GLY A 152 12.97 14.54 -3.47
C GLY A 152 13.67 13.59 -4.44
N ALA A 153 14.88 13.95 -4.91
CA ALA A 153 15.66 13.10 -5.81
C ALA A 153 16.15 11.82 -5.12
N ILE A 154 16.63 11.90 -3.88
CA ILE A 154 16.99 10.70 -3.08
C ILE A 154 15.76 9.80 -2.91
N PHE A 155 14.61 10.36 -2.52
CA PHE A 155 13.39 9.60 -2.35
C PHE A 155 12.95 8.94 -3.68
N SER A 156 13.06 9.66 -4.80
CA SER A 156 12.73 9.13 -6.13
C SER A 156 13.59 7.94 -6.53
N VAL A 157 14.87 7.96 -6.25
CA VAL A 157 15.76 6.82 -6.48
C VAL A 157 15.36 5.64 -5.58
N LEU A 158 15.12 5.91 -4.30
CA LEU A 158 14.75 4.86 -3.33
C LEU A 158 13.43 4.18 -3.71
N ILE A 159 12.38 4.92 -4.04
CA ILE A 159 11.09 4.31 -4.40
C ILE A 159 11.17 3.57 -5.73
N THR A 160 11.95 4.07 -6.68
CA THR A 160 12.17 3.39 -7.96
C THR A 160 12.86 2.04 -7.75
N VAL A 161 13.87 1.98 -6.88
CA VAL A 161 14.57 0.73 -6.55
C VAL A 161 13.68 -0.19 -5.70
N SER A 162 13.04 0.35 -4.64
CA SER A 162 12.22 -0.47 -3.74
C SER A 162 11.01 -1.05 -4.46
N PHE A 163 10.11 -0.20 -4.95
CA PHE A 163 8.85 -0.64 -5.56
C PHE A 163 9.04 -1.15 -6.97
N GLY A 164 9.77 -0.41 -7.80
CA GLY A 164 9.97 -0.78 -9.20
C GLY A 164 10.78 -2.05 -9.39
N LEU A 165 11.73 -2.35 -8.50
CA LEU A 165 12.61 -3.51 -8.65
C LEU A 165 12.37 -4.55 -7.54
N ILE A 166 12.68 -4.21 -6.27
CA ILE A 166 12.75 -5.19 -5.19
C ILE A 166 11.36 -5.74 -4.82
N PHE A 167 10.36 -4.87 -4.63
CA PHE A 167 9.00 -5.33 -4.31
C PHE A 167 8.40 -6.14 -5.46
N ASN A 168 8.73 -5.80 -6.71
CA ASN A 168 8.32 -6.60 -7.86
C ASN A 168 8.99 -7.99 -7.87
N ALA A 169 10.23 -8.10 -7.41
CA ALA A 169 10.88 -9.39 -7.20
C ALA A 169 10.18 -10.21 -6.10
N VAL A 170 9.77 -9.58 -4.97
CA VAL A 170 8.99 -10.26 -3.92
C VAL A 170 7.66 -10.80 -4.45
N GLN A 171 6.93 -9.99 -5.25
CA GLN A 171 5.67 -10.42 -5.86
C GLN A 171 5.87 -11.65 -6.74
N SER A 172 6.85 -11.59 -7.65
CA SER A 172 7.15 -12.67 -8.58
C SER A 172 7.64 -13.94 -7.87
N ASN A 173 8.48 -13.81 -6.85
CA ASN A 173 8.96 -14.91 -6.02
C ASN A 173 7.80 -15.67 -5.36
N THR A 174 6.89 -14.94 -4.73
CA THR A 174 5.76 -15.55 -4.03
C THR A 174 4.80 -16.26 -4.99
N VAL A 175 4.55 -15.69 -6.17
CA VAL A 175 3.72 -16.37 -7.19
C VAL A 175 4.39 -17.64 -7.68
N ALA A 176 5.71 -17.59 -7.95
CA ALA A 176 6.45 -18.77 -8.37
C ALA A 176 6.40 -19.90 -7.32
N ALA A 177 6.57 -19.56 -6.03
CA ALA A 177 6.45 -20.51 -4.93
C ALA A 177 5.03 -21.11 -4.81
N ALA A 178 3.98 -20.31 -5.02
CA ALA A 178 2.60 -20.78 -4.99
C ALA A 178 2.28 -21.72 -6.15
N PHE A 179 2.78 -21.41 -7.35
CA PHE A 179 2.58 -22.27 -8.54
C PHE A 179 3.37 -23.55 -8.46
N ASP A 180 4.59 -23.52 -7.90
CA ASP A 180 5.33 -24.76 -7.60
C ASP A 180 4.56 -25.62 -6.60
N GLY A 181 4.04 -25.03 -5.52
CA GLY A 181 3.23 -25.75 -4.54
C GLY A 181 1.99 -26.41 -5.13
N ALA A 182 1.26 -25.70 -6.00
CA ALA A 182 -0.03 -26.15 -6.54
C ALA A 182 0.10 -27.05 -7.79
N PHE A 183 1.07 -26.76 -8.68
CA PHE A 183 1.13 -27.36 -10.01
C PHE A 183 2.49 -27.99 -10.35
N LYS A 184 3.49 -27.87 -9.46
CA LYS A 184 4.88 -28.27 -9.73
C LYS A 184 5.48 -27.58 -10.98
N THR A 185 5.11 -26.30 -11.19
CA THR A 185 5.50 -25.51 -12.35
C THR A 185 6.88 -24.92 -12.15
N ASP A 186 7.73 -24.91 -13.18
CA ASP A 186 9.03 -24.26 -13.16
C ASP A 186 8.86 -22.74 -12.90
N SER A 187 9.56 -22.23 -11.89
CA SER A 187 9.55 -20.82 -11.50
C SER A 187 9.94 -19.87 -12.63
N ARG A 188 10.80 -20.30 -13.56
CA ARG A 188 11.21 -19.51 -14.75
C ARG A 188 10.06 -19.28 -15.69
N LEU A 189 9.22 -20.30 -15.91
CA LEU A 189 8.02 -20.18 -16.75
C LEU A 189 7.02 -19.19 -16.14
N VAL A 190 6.81 -19.26 -14.82
CA VAL A 190 5.94 -18.32 -14.11
C VAL A 190 6.45 -16.89 -14.25
N GLY A 191 7.75 -16.67 -14.04
CA GLY A 191 8.39 -15.36 -14.22
C GLY A 191 8.23 -14.81 -15.63
N LEU A 192 8.43 -15.66 -16.65
CA LEU A 192 8.29 -15.28 -18.06
C LEU A 192 6.85 -14.84 -18.39
N VAL A 193 5.85 -15.61 -17.94
CA VAL A 193 4.43 -15.26 -18.14
C VAL A 193 4.09 -13.95 -17.47
N MET A 194 4.51 -13.75 -16.20
CA MET A 194 4.27 -12.51 -15.46
C MET A 194 4.94 -11.31 -16.15
N ALA A 195 6.20 -11.43 -16.54
CA ALA A 195 6.92 -10.37 -17.24
C ALA A 195 6.28 -10.03 -18.59
N GLY A 196 5.86 -11.03 -19.37
CA GLY A 196 5.15 -10.82 -20.63
C GLY A 196 3.82 -10.09 -20.47
N LEU A 197 2.99 -10.50 -19.51
CA LEU A 197 1.73 -9.84 -19.23
C LEU A 197 1.93 -8.40 -18.71
N LEU A 198 2.92 -8.20 -17.83
CA LEU A 198 3.27 -6.88 -17.32
C LEU A 198 3.72 -5.96 -18.45
N ALA A 199 4.57 -6.44 -19.38
CA ALA A 199 5.02 -5.66 -20.52
C ALA A 199 3.86 -5.10 -21.34
N VAL A 200 2.81 -5.90 -21.60
CA VAL A 200 1.62 -5.47 -22.35
C VAL A 200 0.94 -4.25 -21.68
N ILE A 201 0.96 -4.16 -20.34
CA ILE A 201 0.28 -3.08 -19.60
C ILE A 201 1.16 -1.84 -19.49
N ILE A 202 2.43 -1.99 -19.08
CA ILE A 202 3.30 -0.85 -18.72
C ILE A 202 3.67 0.04 -19.91
N PHE A 203 3.67 -0.48 -21.12
CA PHE A 203 3.87 0.34 -22.32
C PHE A 203 2.63 1.17 -22.73
N GLY A 204 1.50 1.07 -21.99
CA GLY A 204 0.25 1.74 -22.29
C GLY A 204 -0.01 3.04 -21.52
N GLY A 205 0.89 3.44 -20.58
CA GLY A 205 0.78 4.66 -19.78
C GLY A 205 -0.27 4.62 -18.66
N VAL A 206 -0.33 5.69 -17.84
CA VAL A 206 -1.11 5.76 -16.59
C VAL A 206 -2.60 5.43 -16.73
N LYS A 207 -3.23 5.85 -17.83
CA LYS A 207 -4.67 5.55 -18.05
C LYS A 207 -4.96 4.08 -18.30
N ARG A 208 -4.00 3.35 -18.91
CA ARG A 208 -4.09 1.91 -19.14
C ARG A 208 -3.85 1.15 -17.84
N ILE A 209 -2.85 1.58 -17.07
CA ILE A 209 -2.56 1.08 -15.73
C ILE A 209 -3.80 1.21 -14.85
N ALA A 210 -4.35 2.42 -14.71
CA ALA A 210 -5.53 2.69 -13.89
C ALA A 210 -6.74 1.83 -14.28
N ARG A 211 -6.95 1.59 -15.58
CA ARG A 211 -8.05 0.74 -16.08
C ARG A 211 -7.83 -0.74 -15.76
N ALA A 212 -6.59 -1.23 -15.88
CA ALA A 212 -6.27 -2.62 -15.57
C ALA A 212 -6.53 -2.92 -14.08
N VAL A 213 -6.00 -2.10 -13.18
CA VAL A 213 -6.17 -2.30 -11.73
C VAL A 213 -7.61 -2.04 -11.26
N GLU A 214 -8.35 -1.10 -11.86
CA GLU A 214 -9.77 -0.87 -11.59
C GLU A 214 -10.63 -2.11 -11.83
N MET A 215 -10.25 -2.95 -12.78
CA MET A 215 -10.95 -4.18 -13.11
C MET A 215 -10.51 -5.35 -12.22
N ILE A 216 -9.21 -5.51 -11.99
CA ILE A 216 -8.65 -6.67 -11.28
C ILE A 216 -8.93 -6.57 -9.77
N VAL A 217 -8.62 -5.42 -9.14
CA VAL A 217 -8.59 -5.26 -7.69
C VAL A 217 -9.93 -5.56 -7.01
N PRO A 218 -11.08 -5.00 -7.43
CA PRO A 218 -12.34 -5.29 -6.74
C PRO A 218 -12.78 -6.76 -6.87
N VAL A 219 -12.57 -7.35 -8.05
CA VAL A 219 -12.98 -8.75 -8.31
C VAL A 219 -12.19 -9.71 -7.43
N MET A 220 -10.86 -9.59 -7.40
CA MET A 220 -10.02 -10.45 -6.58
C MET A 220 -10.31 -10.29 -5.09
N ALA A 221 -10.50 -9.03 -4.61
CA ALA A 221 -10.78 -8.75 -3.21
C ALA A 221 -12.13 -9.37 -2.77
N ILE A 222 -13.19 -9.21 -3.58
CA ILE A 222 -14.51 -9.76 -3.26
C ILE A 222 -14.46 -11.29 -3.19
N ILE A 223 -13.82 -11.96 -4.16
CA ILE A 223 -13.72 -13.42 -4.18
C ILE A 223 -12.94 -13.92 -2.95
N TYR A 224 -11.80 -13.29 -2.64
CA TYR A 224 -10.98 -13.68 -1.51
C TYR A 224 -11.71 -13.50 -0.16
N VAL A 225 -12.37 -12.35 0.02
CA VAL A 225 -13.17 -12.08 1.22
C VAL A 225 -14.34 -13.06 1.34
N ALA A 226 -14.99 -13.42 0.23
CA ALA A 226 -16.08 -14.39 0.26
C ALA A 226 -15.62 -15.78 0.73
N VAL A 227 -14.46 -16.25 0.26
CA VAL A 227 -13.87 -17.52 0.71
C VAL A 227 -13.48 -17.45 2.19
N ALA A 228 -12.87 -16.35 2.63
CA ALA A 228 -12.51 -16.17 4.03
C ALA A 228 -13.74 -16.11 4.94
N LEU A 229 -14.81 -15.43 4.52
CA LEU A 229 -16.07 -15.40 5.25
C LEU A 229 -16.71 -16.80 5.34
N PHE A 230 -16.63 -17.60 4.29
CA PHE A 230 -17.06 -19.00 4.35
C PHE A 230 -16.30 -19.77 5.44
N VAL A 231 -14.95 -19.65 5.49
CA VAL A 231 -14.13 -20.29 6.54
C VAL A 231 -14.52 -19.79 7.93
N VAL A 232 -14.72 -18.48 8.10
CA VAL A 232 -15.12 -17.88 9.39
C VAL A 232 -16.49 -18.39 9.83
N VAL A 233 -17.47 -18.42 8.94
CA VAL A 233 -18.85 -18.87 9.26
C VAL A 233 -18.88 -20.36 9.61
N THR A 234 -18.15 -21.18 8.87
CA THR A 234 -18.08 -22.64 9.15
C THR A 234 -17.36 -22.97 10.47
N ASN A 235 -16.51 -22.05 10.96
CA ASN A 235 -15.77 -22.19 12.21
C ASN A 235 -16.16 -21.15 13.27
N ILE A 236 -17.40 -20.66 13.25
CA ILE A 236 -17.86 -19.52 14.07
C ILE A 236 -17.66 -19.73 15.56
N THR A 237 -17.75 -20.97 16.05
CA THR A 237 -17.55 -21.34 17.46
C THR A 237 -16.10 -21.20 17.92
N ALA A 238 -15.13 -21.28 17.01
CA ALA A 238 -13.71 -21.13 17.31
C ALA A 238 -13.24 -19.65 17.29
N ILE A 239 -14.03 -18.74 16.75
CA ILE A 239 -13.67 -17.32 16.62
C ILE A 239 -13.31 -16.67 17.97
N PRO A 240 -14.09 -16.85 19.08
CA PRO A 240 -13.72 -16.27 20.37
C PRO A 240 -12.36 -16.79 20.89
N TYR A 241 -12.04 -18.04 20.60
CA TYR A 241 -10.74 -18.63 20.96
C TYR A 241 -9.60 -17.99 20.15
N VAL A 242 -9.77 -17.80 18.85
CA VAL A 242 -8.78 -17.13 17.98
C VAL A 242 -8.50 -15.71 18.46
N PHE A 243 -9.52 -14.92 18.78
CA PHE A 243 -9.34 -13.59 19.35
C PHE A 243 -8.57 -13.66 20.69
N LYS A 244 -8.93 -14.57 21.57
CA LYS A 244 -8.22 -14.77 22.82
C LYS A 244 -6.73 -15.08 22.60
N GLU A 245 -6.39 -15.97 21.67
CA GLU A 245 -5.00 -16.30 21.33
C GLU A 245 -4.27 -15.06 20.76
N ILE A 246 -4.88 -14.31 19.85
CA ILE A 246 -4.28 -13.07 19.33
C ILE A 246 -3.94 -12.11 20.45
N PHE A 247 -4.86 -11.83 21.38
CA PHE A 247 -4.62 -10.88 22.47
C PHE A 247 -3.64 -11.41 23.51
N LEU A 248 -3.72 -12.67 23.93
CA LEU A 248 -2.80 -13.24 24.92
C LEU A 248 -1.36 -13.23 24.41
N HIS A 249 -1.13 -13.56 23.14
CA HIS A 249 0.21 -13.57 22.55
C HIS A 249 0.70 -12.15 22.22
N ALA A 250 -0.20 -11.22 21.89
CA ALA A 250 0.16 -9.84 21.59
C ALA A 250 0.79 -9.10 22.78
N PHE A 251 0.48 -9.52 24.00
CA PHE A 251 0.99 -8.91 25.25
C PHE A 251 1.92 -9.82 26.05
N GLY A 252 2.35 -10.95 25.47
CA GLY A 252 3.30 -11.87 26.12
C GLY A 252 2.75 -12.59 27.36
N ILE A 253 1.41 -12.66 27.50
CA ILE A 253 0.75 -13.36 28.63
C ILE A 253 0.86 -14.87 28.46
N LYS A 254 0.95 -15.34 27.21
CA LYS A 254 1.18 -16.74 26.87
C LYS A 254 2.48 -16.83 26.08
N GLU A 255 3.40 -17.65 26.56
CA GLU A 255 4.67 -17.84 25.85
C GLU A 255 4.45 -18.51 24.49
N VAL A 256 5.17 -18.03 23.47
CA VAL A 256 5.15 -18.59 22.12
C VAL A 256 6.44 -19.37 21.90
N VAL A 257 6.32 -20.57 21.40
CA VAL A 257 7.43 -21.29 20.81
C VAL A 257 7.84 -20.53 19.55
N GLY A 258 8.96 -19.81 19.59
CA GLY A 258 9.56 -19.19 18.41
C GLY A 258 9.89 -17.70 18.45
N GLY A 259 9.47 -16.88 19.43
CA GLY A 259 9.86 -15.46 19.34
C GLY A 259 9.43 -14.50 20.45
N GLY A 260 8.49 -14.84 21.27
CA GLY A 260 8.02 -13.97 22.37
C GLY A 260 7.42 -12.62 21.91
N LEU A 261 7.14 -11.75 22.89
CA LEU A 261 6.50 -10.44 22.66
C LEU A 261 7.26 -9.56 21.65
N GLY A 262 8.60 -9.56 21.69
CA GLY A 262 9.41 -8.75 20.78
C GLY A 262 9.25 -9.14 19.32
N ALA A 263 9.17 -10.43 19.01
CA ALA A 263 8.95 -10.92 17.66
C ALA A 263 7.52 -10.61 17.16
N ALA A 264 6.51 -10.76 18.03
CA ALA A 264 5.13 -10.39 17.69
C ALA A 264 5.02 -8.91 17.30
N ILE A 265 5.61 -8.00 18.08
CA ILE A 265 5.66 -6.57 17.79
C ILE A 265 6.41 -6.32 16.49
N LEU A 266 7.65 -6.81 16.40
CA LEU A 266 8.53 -6.56 15.25
C LEU A 266 7.90 -7.03 13.94
N LEU A 267 7.45 -8.28 13.89
CA LEU A 267 6.90 -8.86 12.68
C LEU A 267 5.50 -8.32 12.37
N GLY A 268 4.67 -8.09 13.38
CA GLY A 268 3.37 -7.46 13.19
C GLY A 268 3.47 -6.06 12.58
N VAL A 269 4.34 -5.21 13.12
CA VAL A 269 4.56 -3.86 12.58
C VAL A 269 5.22 -3.92 11.20
N LYS A 270 6.25 -4.74 11.02
CA LYS A 270 7.00 -4.87 9.77
C LYS A 270 6.12 -5.39 8.63
N ARG A 271 5.42 -6.49 8.83
CA ARG A 271 4.53 -7.08 7.81
C ARG A 271 3.27 -6.22 7.62
N GLY A 272 2.77 -5.57 8.68
CA GLY A 272 1.70 -4.58 8.60
C GLY A 272 2.07 -3.41 7.70
N LEU A 273 3.23 -2.79 7.90
CA LEU A 273 3.71 -1.69 7.05
C LEU A 273 3.95 -2.13 5.60
N PHE A 274 4.53 -3.33 5.40
CA PHE A 274 4.73 -3.89 4.06
C PHE A 274 3.42 -4.02 3.29
N SER A 275 2.35 -4.39 3.98
CA SER A 275 1.02 -4.55 3.38
C SER A 275 0.32 -3.22 3.15
N ASN A 276 0.18 -2.38 4.19
CA ASN A 276 -0.67 -1.18 4.11
C ASN A 276 0.03 0.09 3.60
N GLU A 277 1.36 0.10 3.55
CA GLU A 277 2.19 1.21 3.06
C GLU A 277 2.01 2.56 3.78
N ALA A 278 1.38 2.59 4.97
CA ALA A 278 1.02 3.84 5.65
C ALA A 278 2.24 4.59 6.21
N GLY A 279 2.51 5.78 5.72
CA GLY A 279 3.67 6.58 6.10
C GLY A 279 4.96 6.23 5.35
N MET A 280 4.91 5.30 4.41
CA MET A 280 6.04 4.91 3.57
C MET A 280 6.27 5.88 2.39
N GLY A 281 5.23 6.60 1.99
CA GLY A 281 5.30 7.56 0.89
C GLY A 281 5.05 6.95 -0.50
N SER A 282 4.62 5.72 -0.59
CA SER A 282 4.32 5.05 -1.87
C SER A 282 2.94 5.43 -2.41
N ALA A 283 1.89 5.18 -1.63
CA ALA A 283 0.50 5.46 -1.99
C ALA A 283 0.21 6.93 -2.37
N PRO A 284 0.89 7.95 -1.83
CA PRO A 284 0.78 9.33 -2.27
C PRO A 284 0.98 9.54 -3.78
N ASN A 285 1.79 8.72 -4.45
CA ASN A 285 1.98 8.79 -5.91
C ASN A 285 0.67 8.47 -6.67
N ALA A 286 -0.10 7.49 -6.21
CA ALA A 286 -1.42 7.20 -6.75
C ALA A 286 -2.44 8.27 -6.34
N ALA A 287 -2.44 8.70 -5.08
CA ALA A 287 -3.34 9.73 -4.57
C ALA A 287 -3.29 11.03 -5.39
N ALA A 288 -2.09 11.45 -5.80
CA ALA A 288 -1.87 12.67 -6.57
C ALA A 288 -2.54 12.66 -7.94
N THR A 289 -2.74 11.49 -8.56
CA THR A 289 -3.34 11.38 -9.91
C THR A 289 -4.80 11.77 -9.97
N ALA A 290 -5.49 11.74 -8.81
CA ALA A 290 -6.92 11.97 -8.76
C ALA A 290 -7.32 13.42 -9.04
N ASN A 291 -8.36 13.58 -9.86
CA ASN A 291 -9.02 14.85 -10.03
C ASN A 291 -10.11 15.01 -8.97
N VAL A 292 -9.84 15.82 -7.96
CA VAL A 292 -10.75 16.09 -6.84
C VAL A 292 -10.90 17.59 -6.60
N THR A 293 -11.99 17.99 -5.97
CA THR A 293 -12.25 19.41 -5.65
C THR A 293 -11.53 19.87 -4.39
N HIS A 294 -11.06 18.92 -3.54
CA HIS A 294 -10.37 19.21 -2.29
C HIS A 294 -9.36 18.13 -1.95
N PRO A 295 -8.09 18.46 -1.58
CA PRO A 295 -7.02 17.50 -1.28
C PRO A 295 -7.40 16.45 -0.22
N VAL A 296 -8.12 16.84 0.81
CA VAL A 296 -8.56 16.00 1.92
C VAL A 296 -9.41 14.80 1.46
N LYS A 297 -10.13 14.93 0.33
CA LYS A 297 -10.90 13.82 -0.24
C LYS A 297 -10.00 12.60 -0.53
N GLN A 298 -8.79 12.83 -1.04
CA GLN A 298 -7.82 11.76 -1.25
C GLN A 298 -7.15 11.29 0.03
N GLY A 299 -6.92 12.17 1.00
CA GLY A 299 -6.48 11.77 2.34
C GLY A 299 -7.43 10.73 2.95
N PHE A 300 -8.73 10.97 2.90
CA PHE A 300 -9.76 10.03 3.38
C PHE A 300 -9.76 8.71 2.61
N ILE A 301 -9.73 8.77 1.27
CA ILE A 301 -9.77 7.58 0.42
C ILE A 301 -8.54 6.69 0.63
N GLN A 302 -7.35 7.28 0.79
CA GLN A 302 -6.14 6.52 1.04
C GLN A 302 -6.09 5.91 2.46
N THR A 303 -6.67 6.59 3.44
CA THR A 303 -6.88 6.01 4.79
C THR A 303 -7.80 4.80 4.72
N LEU A 304 -8.90 4.87 3.96
CA LEU A 304 -9.78 3.72 3.74
C LEU A 304 -9.02 2.57 3.06
N GLY A 305 -8.08 2.87 2.16
CA GLY A 305 -7.20 1.88 1.54
C GLY A 305 -6.36 1.10 2.56
N VAL A 306 -5.79 1.78 3.56
CA VAL A 306 -5.06 1.13 4.67
C VAL A 306 -5.96 0.16 5.44
N PHE A 307 -7.19 0.57 5.73
CA PHE A 307 -8.15 -0.27 6.47
C PHE A 307 -8.63 -1.45 5.63
N THR A 308 -8.94 -1.22 4.36
CA THR A 308 -9.33 -2.30 3.45
C THR A 308 -8.23 -3.35 3.31
N ASP A 309 -6.98 -2.91 3.21
CA ASP A 309 -5.83 -3.81 3.11
C ASP A 309 -5.65 -4.63 4.39
N THR A 310 -5.43 -3.97 5.51
CA THR A 310 -4.98 -4.67 6.71
C THR A 310 -6.11 -5.15 7.60
N LEU A 311 -7.13 -4.31 7.90
CA LEU A 311 -8.22 -4.72 8.77
C LEU A 311 -9.20 -5.68 8.09
N LEU A 312 -9.26 -5.69 6.74
CA LEU A 312 -10.11 -6.62 6.01
C LEU A 312 -9.30 -7.75 5.38
N ILE A 313 -8.46 -7.48 4.37
CA ILE A 313 -7.81 -8.54 3.58
C ILE A 313 -6.77 -9.33 4.40
N CYS A 314 -5.88 -8.66 5.16
CA CYS A 314 -4.93 -9.37 6.03
C CYS A 314 -5.65 -10.16 7.13
N SER A 315 -6.75 -9.63 7.68
CA SER A 315 -7.55 -10.37 8.67
C SER A 315 -8.18 -11.62 8.08
N CYS A 316 -8.62 -11.59 6.82
CA CYS A 316 -9.09 -12.79 6.13
C CYS A 316 -8.04 -13.90 6.14
N THR A 317 -6.80 -13.59 5.76
CA THR A 317 -5.68 -14.54 5.79
C THR A 317 -5.35 -15.00 7.20
N ALA A 318 -5.32 -14.05 8.16
CA ALA A 318 -5.04 -14.38 9.56
C ALA A 318 -6.06 -15.38 10.13
N PHE A 319 -7.36 -15.17 9.88
CA PHE A 319 -8.40 -16.11 10.33
C PHE A 319 -8.32 -17.46 9.61
N ILE A 320 -8.04 -17.48 8.30
CA ILE A 320 -7.84 -18.75 7.56
C ILE A 320 -6.71 -19.56 8.21
N ILE A 321 -5.59 -18.91 8.57
CA ILE A 321 -4.44 -19.59 9.17
C ILE A 321 -4.72 -19.99 10.62
N LEU A 322 -5.24 -19.08 11.44
CA LEU A 322 -5.43 -19.31 12.88
C LEU A 322 -6.59 -20.25 13.22
N LEU A 323 -7.54 -20.44 12.29
CA LEU A 323 -8.59 -21.43 12.41
C LEU A 323 -8.18 -22.83 11.91
N SER A 324 -6.96 -22.96 11.36
CA SER A 324 -6.39 -24.23 10.93
C SER A 324 -5.41 -24.78 11.97
N ASP A 325 -5.13 -26.09 11.92
CA ASP A 325 -4.15 -26.74 12.80
C ASP A 325 -2.69 -26.56 12.34
N VAL A 326 -2.48 -26.00 11.11
CA VAL A 326 -1.15 -25.92 10.50
C VAL A 326 -0.36 -24.67 10.90
N HIS A 327 -0.94 -23.75 11.65
CA HIS A 327 -0.24 -22.51 12.05
C HIS A 327 1.02 -22.75 12.92
N ASN A 328 1.14 -23.94 13.51
CA ASN A 328 2.31 -24.37 14.29
C ASN A 328 3.28 -25.26 13.48
N ALA A 329 3.03 -25.49 12.17
CA ALA A 329 3.90 -26.34 11.37
C ALA A 329 5.22 -25.61 11.05
N ALA A 330 6.32 -26.13 11.65
CA ALA A 330 7.65 -25.51 11.55
C ALA A 330 8.22 -25.46 10.12
N ASP A 331 7.77 -26.35 9.25
CA ASP A 331 8.30 -26.50 7.88
C ASP A 331 7.58 -25.65 6.84
N LEU A 332 6.49 -24.96 7.20
CA LEU A 332 5.69 -24.15 6.29
C LEU A 332 5.88 -22.67 6.54
N ASN A 333 6.16 -21.92 5.50
CA ASN A 333 6.34 -20.48 5.60
C ASN A 333 5.73 -19.74 4.40
N GLY A 334 5.41 -18.46 4.60
CA GLY A 334 4.88 -17.60 3.54
C GLY A 334 3.63 -18.18 2.88
N ILE A 335 3.59 -18.17 1.55
CA ILE A 335 2.38 -18.55 0.79
C ILE A 335 2.01 -20.03 0.95
N GLN A 336 2.96 -20.91 1.19
CA GLN A 336 2.71 -22.34 1.37
C GLN A 336 1.89 -22.60 2.64
N LEU A 337 2.14 -21.85 3.71
CA LEU A 337 1.33 -21.91 4.93
C LEU A 337 -0.14 -21.53 4.65
N THR A 338 -0.36 -20.45 3.88
CA THR A 338 -1.71 -20.03 3.49
C THR A 338 -2.41 -21.08 2.62
N GLN A 339 -1.69 -21.69 1.66
CA GLN A 339 -2.22 -22.77 0.82
C GLN A 339 -2.65 -23.98 1.66
N GLN A 340 -1.81 -24.41 2.57
CA GLN A 340 -2.09 -25.57 3.41
C GLN A 340 -3.22 -25.29 4.41
N ALA A 341 -3.21 -24.09 5.04
CA ALA A 341 -4.27 -23.68 5.95
C ALA A 341 -5.64 -23.68 5.26
N LEU A 342 -5.75 -23.07 4.09
CA LEU A 342 -7.01 -23.06 3.35
C LEU A 342 -7.40 -24.46 2.88
N SER A 343 -6.42 -25.32 2.52
CA SER A 343 -6.69 -26.70 2.10
C SER A 343 -7.32 -27.55 3.20
N GLN A 344 -7.02 -27.28 4.47
CA GLN A 344 -7.72 -27.95 5.59
C GLN A 344 -9.21 -27.58 5.67
N HIS A 345 -9.57 -26.35 5.32
CA HIS A 345 -10.95 -25.86 5.41
C HIS A 345 -11.83 -26.30 4.25
N ILE A 346 -11.30 -26.28 3.01
CA ILE A 346 -12.11 -26.46 1.80
C ILE A 346 -11.57 -27.54 0.84
N GLY A 347 -10.57 -28.30 1.28
CA GLY A 347 -10.01 -29.42 0.53
C GLY A 347 -8.82 -29.05 -0.35
N PRO A 348 -8.16 -30.06 -0.98
CA PRO A 348 -6.88 -29.89 -1.69
C PRO A 348 -6.90 -28.89 -2.86
N TRP A 349 -8.05 -28.64 -3.48
CA TRP A 349 -8.21 -27.67 -4.56
C TRP A 349 -7.93 -26.22 -4.11
N ALA A 350 -7.93 -25.96 -2.80
CA ALA A 350 -7.61 -24.66 -2.23
C ALA A 350 -6.21 -24.18 -2.58
N SER A 351 -5.23 -25.08 -2.71
CA SER A 351 -3.87 -24.72 -3.16
C SER A 351 -3.89 -24.07 -4.54
N ILE A 352 -4.73 -24.58 -5.45
CA ILE A 352 -4.94 -24.00 -6.79
C ILE A 352 -5.61 -22.64 -6.67
N PHE A 353 -6.64 -22.52 -5.83
CA PHE A 353 -7.33 -21.24 -5.59
C PHE A 353 -6.37 -20.17 -5.07
N VAL A 354 -5.53 -20.50 -4.07
CA VAL A 354 -4.54 -19.57 -3.51
C VAL A 354 -3.49 -19.20 -4.56
N ALA A 355 -3.04 -20.14 -5.40
CA ALA A 355 -2.09 -19.84 -6.48
C ALA A 355 -2.68 -18.86 -7.50
N VAL A 356 -3.95 -19.02 -7.89
CA VAL A 356 -4.64 -18.08 -8.78
C VAL A 356 -4.90 -16.74 -8.08
N ALA A 357 -5.31 -16.75 -6.82
CA ALA A 357 -5.56 -15.53 -6.04
C ALA A 357 -4.28 -14.72 -5.87
N ILE A 358 -3.17 -15.34 -5.46
CA ILE A 358 -1.90 -14.63 -5.31
C ILE A 358 -1.34 -14.15 -6.66
N PHE A 359 -1.57 -14.87 -7.76
CA PHE A 359 -1.22 -14.38 -9.08
C PHE A 359 -1.93 -13.07 -9.40
N LEU A 360 -3.25 -12.98 -9.18
CA LEU A 360 -4.01 -11.75 -9.44
C LEU A 360 -3.59 -10.61 -8.51
N PHE A 361 -3.40 -10.89 -7.22
CA PHE A 361 -2.96 -9.93 -6.22
C PHE A 361 -1.56 -9.39 -6.56
N ALA A 362 -0.59 -10.28 -6.73
CA ALA A 362 0.77 -9.91 -7.04
C ALA A 362 0.89 -9.23 -8.41
N PHE A 363 0.13 -9.68 -9.40
CA PHE A 363 0.13 -9.05 -10.71
C PHE A 363 -0.40 -7.61 -10.67
N SER A 364 -1.48 -7.36 -9.90
CA SER A 364 -1.94 -5.99 -9.68
C SER A 364 -0.89 -5.13 -8.96
N SER A 365 -0.16 -5.73 -7.99
CA SER A 365 0.94 -5.04 -7.30
C SER A 365 2.10 -4.72 -8.22
N LEU A 366 2.50 -5.63 -9.13
CA LEU A 366 3.53 -5.34 -10.15
C LEU A 366 3.17 -4.09 -10.96
N VAL A 367 1.90 -3.97 -11.35
CA VAL A 367 1.39 -2.82 -12.13
C VAL A 367 1.39 -1.53 -11.30
N GLY A 368 0.94 -1.59 -10.04
CA GLY A 368 0.95 -0.44 -9.12
C GLY A 368 2.35 0.03 -8.77
N ASN A 369 3.23 -0.91 -8.43
CA ASN A 369 4.63 -0.65 -8.09
C ASN A 369 5.41 -0.05 -9.26
N TYR A 370 5.18 -0.57 -10.47
CA TYR A 370 5.75 0.01 -11.68
C TYR A 370 5.37 1.49 -11.82
N TYR A 371 4.09 1.83 -11.61
CA TYR A 371 3.62 3.21 -11.70
C TYR A 371 4.31 4.14 -10.70
N TYR A 372 4.57 3.68 -9.47
CA TYR A 372 5.28 4.47 -8.48
C TYR A 372 6.70 4.81 -8.93
N GLY A 373 7.42 3.84 -9.48
CA GLY A 373 8.76 4.08 -10.04
C GLY A 373 8.71 4.99 -11.28
N GLU A 374 7.76 4.78 -12.21
CA GLU A 374 7.59 5.63 -13.40
C GLU A 374 7.42 7.11 -13.02
N THR A 375 6.52 7.42 -12.07
CA THR A 375 6.29 8.78 -11.59
C THR A 375 7.57 9.43 -11.05
N ASN A 376 8.40 8.65 -10.37
CA ASN A 376 9.64 9.14 -9.76
C ASN A 376 10.81 9.22 -10.75
N ILE A 377 10.86 8.37 -11.74
CA ILE A 377 11.79 8.51 -12.89
C ILE A 377 11.52 9.81 -13.64
N GLU A 378 10.25 10.13 -13.87
CA GLU A 378 9.88 11.38 -14.54
C GLU A 378 10.16 12.64 -13.70
N PHE A 379 10.04 12.55 -12.38
CA PHE A 379 10.49 13.61 -11.49
C PHE A 379 11.99 13.89 -11.63
N LEU A 380 12.81 12.86 -11.79
CA LEU A 380 14.27 13.00 -11.90
C LEU A 380 14.68 13.65 -13.22
N ASN A 381 14.21 13.16 -14.36
CA ASN A 381 14.71 13.61 -15.66
C ASN A 381 13.71 13.55 -16.83
N GLY A 382 12.58 12.85 -16.73
CA GLY A 382 11.59 12.73 -17.81
C GLY A 382 12.10 12.14 -19.14
N SER A 383 13.32 11.60 -19.18
CA SER A 383 13.93 11.04 -20.38
C SER A 383 13.25 9.74 -20.82
N LYS A 384 12.81 9.66 -22.08
CA LYS A 384 12.25 8.44 -22.65
C LYS A 384 13.23 7.26 -22.63
N VAL A 385 14.52 7.53 -22.73
CA VAL A 385 15.57 6.49 -22.67
C VAL A 385 15.63 5.89 -21.26
N LEU A 386 15.67 6.75 -20.22
CA LEU A 386 15.69 6.31 -18.84
C LEU A 386 14.41 5.55 -18.47
N LEU A 387 13.26 6.02 -18.93
CA LEU A 387 11.97 5.34 -18.71
C LEU A 387 11.94 3.95 -19.37
N ASN A 388 12.44 3.80 -20.59
CA ASN A 388 12.50 2.50 -21.25
C ASN A 388 13.53 1.57 -20.59
N ALA A 389 14.69 2.09 -20.16
CA ALA A 389 15.64 1.33 -19.36
C ALA A 389 15.03 0.81 -18.06
N TYR A 390 14.27 1.66 -17.36
CA TYR A 390 13.51 1.28 -16.18
C TYR A 390 12.49 0.17 -16.47
N ARG A 391 11.71 0.28 -17.55
CA ARG A 391 10.76 -0.77 -17.97
C ARG A 391 11.44 -2.11 -18.16
N ILE A 392 12.57 -2.13 -18.86
CA ILE A 392 13.37 -3.35 -19.08
C ILE A 392 13.89 -3.89 -17.72
N ALA A 393 14.40 -3.00 -16.86
CA ALA A 393 14.88 -3.40 -15.54
C ALA A 393 13.77 -4.02 -14.69
N VAL A 394 12.55 -3.47 -14.70
CA VAL A 394 11.39 -4.03 -14.01
C VAL A 394 11.07 -5.44 -14.50
N LEU A 395 11.00 -5.64 -15.82
CA LEU A 395 10.75 -6.96 -16.40
C LEU A 395 11.85 -7.95 -16.03
N GLY A 396 13.13 -7.51 -16.07
CA GLY A 396 14.27 -8.31 -15.64
C GLY A 396 14.17 -8.69 -14.14
N MET A 397 13.74 -7.77 -13.27
CA MET A 397 13.58 -8.06 -11.84
C MET A 397 12.41 -9.00 -11.54
N VAL A 398 11.34 -8.96 -12.31
CA VAL A 398 10.26 -9.98 -12.25
C VAL A 398 10.80 -11.37 -12.58
N MET A 399 11.64 -11.49 -13.61
CA MET A 399 12.29 -12.75 -13.96
C MET A 399 13.27 -13.22 -12.90
N LEU A 400 14.15 -12.33 -12.40
CA LEU A 400 15.12 -12.66 -11.36
C LEU A 400 14.43 -13.02 -10.04
N GLY A 401 13.38 -12.29 -9.67
CA GLY A 401 12.60 -12.54 -8.47
C GLY A 401 11.97 -13.93 -8.46
N SER A 402 11.45 -14.40 -9.59
CA SER A 402 10.81 -15.72 -9.66
C SER A 402 11.75 -16.88 -9.31
N VAL A 403 13.06 -16.74 -9.51
CA VAL A 403 14.09 -17.75 -9.23
C VAL A 403 14.95 -17.45 -8.00
N ALA A 404 14.79 -16.29 -7.38
CA ALA A 404 15.57 -15.89 -6.21
C ALA A 404 15.14 -16.65 -4.95
N THR A 405 16.01 -16.67 -3.93
CA THR A 405 15.64 -17.21 -2.62
C THR A 405 14.71 -16.26 -1.88
N ILE A 406 13.70 -16.80 -1.22
CA ILE A 406 12.69 -16.02 -0.49
C ILE A 406 13.32 -15.06 0.53
N GLN A 407 14.33 -15.51 1.27
CA GLN A 407 14.98 -14.72 2.32
C GLN A 407 15.60 -13.43 1.78
N ILE A 408 16.37 -13.51 0.71
CA ILE A 408 17.09 -12.35 0.14
C ILE A 408 16.13 -11.27 -0.38
N VAL A 409 15.03 -11.67 -1.03
CA VAL A 409 14.07 -10.69 -1.57
C VAL A 409 13.31 -9.98 -0.45
N TRP A 410 12.98 -10.68 0.64
CA TRP A 410 12.32 -10.07 1.79
C TRP A 410 13.26 -9.19 2.62
N ASP A 411 14.51 -9.59 2.82
CA ASP A 411 15.50 -8.80 3.55
C ASP A 411 15.83 -7.48 2.84
N LEU A 412 15.94 -7.51 1.52
CA LEU A 412 16.12 -6.30 0.70
C LEU A 412 14.86 -5.42 0.75
N ALA A 413 13.67 -6.01 0.64
CA ALA A 413 12.42 -5.28 0.74
C ALA A 413 12.29 -4.56 2.09
N ASP A 414 12.61 -5.24 3.19
CA ASP A 414 12.59 -4.67 4.53
C ASP A 414 13.57 -3.50 4.67
N LEU A 415 14.79 -3.62 4.14
CA LEU A 415 15.80 -2.58 4.18
C LEU A 415 15.34 -1.29 3.47
N PHE A 416 14.94 -1.43 2.21
CA PHE A 416 14.55 -0.28 1.40
C PHE A 416 13.24 0.36 1.89
N MET A 417 12.27 -0.45 2.30
CA MET A 417 11.04 0.00 2.95
C MET A 417 11.32 0.85 4.18
N GLY A 418 12.24 0.39 5.03
CA GLY A 418 12.62 1.10 6.24
C GLY A 418 13.24 2.46 5.96
N ILE A 419 14.19 2.53 5.04
CA ILE A 419 14.85 3.78 4.67
C ILE A 419 13.84 4.77 4.06
N MET A 420 12.96 4.30 3.17
CA MET A 420 11.90 5.13 2.59
C MET A 420 10.96 5.69 3.66
N ALA A 421 10.52 4.85 4.59
CA ALA A 421 9.61 5.26 5.67
C ALA A 421 10.24 6.37 6.53
N ILE A 422 11.52 6.26 6.90
CA ILE A 422 12.21 7.29 7.68
C ILE A 422 12.20 8.63 6.95
N ILE A 423 12.63 8.65 5.69
CA ILE A 423 12.71 9.90 4.90
C ILE A 423 11.33 10.53 4.74
N ASN A 424 10.32 9.72 4.42
CA ASN A 424 8.97 10.22 4.23
C ASN A 424 8.35 10.73 5.53
N LEU A 425 8.45 9.97 6.63
CA LEU A 425 7.90 10.38 7.93
C LEU A 425 8.50 11.69 8.41
N VAL A 426 9.82 11.89 8.25
CA VAL A 426 10.46 13.16 8.57
C VAL A 426 9.90 14.30 7.70
N ALA A 427 9.79 14.10 6.39
CA ALA A 427 9.27 15.12 5.48
C ALA A 427 7.81 15.51 5.82
N ILE A 428 6.94 14.53 6.08
CA ILE A 428 5.54 14.83 6.36
C ILE A 428 5.33 15.46 7.75
N VAL A 429 6.22 15.24 8.72
CA VAL A 429 6.19 15.99 10.01
C VAL A 429 6.33 17.49 9.76
N PHE A 430 7.33 17.92 8.99
CA PHE A 430 7.54 19.34 8.70
C PHE A 430 6.41 19.96 7.86
N LEU A 431 5.77 19.20 6.99
CA LEU A 431 4.69 19.66 6.12
C LEU A 431 3.29 19.48 6.70
N SER A 432 3.13 18.71 7.77
CA SER A 432 1.85 18.30 8.33
C SER A 432 0.90 19.45 8.65
N LYS A 433 1.43 20.63 8.99
CA LYS A 433 0.65 21.85 9.25
C LYS A 433 -0.29 22.20 8.09
N TYR A 434 0.12 21.99 6.85
CA TYR A 434 -0.71 22.26 5.67
C TYR A 434 -1.83 21.23 5.50
N ALA A 435 -1.56 19.96 5.78
CA ALA A 435 -2.59 18.94 5.79
C ALA A 435 -3.63 19.16 6.91
N PHE A 436 -3.20 19.60 8.09
CA PHE A 436 -4.09 19.94 9.20
C PHE A 436 -4.96 21.18 8.90
N ALA A 437 -4.38 22.20 8.27
CA ALA A 437 -5.09 23.39 7.83
C ALA A 437 -6.14 23.05 6.75
N ALA A 438 -5.75 22.23 5.75
CA ALA A 438 -6.67 21.74 4.73
C ALA A 438 -7.83 20.92 5.33
N LEU A 439 -7.56 20.06 6.33
CA LEU A 439 -8.61 19.33 7.04
C LEU A 439 -9.58 20.28 7.77
N THR A 440 -9.06 21.33 8.39
CA THR A 440 -9.88 22.34 9.08
C THR A 440 -10.78 23.07 8.09
N ASP A 441 -10.25 23.45 6.93
CA ASP A 441 -11.03 24.08 5.85
C ASP A 441 -12.11 23.13 5.33
N TYR A 442 -11.78 21.89 5.05
CA TYR A 442 -12.73 20.86 4.63
C TYR A 442 -13.90 20.71 5.59
N ILE A 443 -13.60 20.56 6.89
CA ILE A 443 -14.61 20.38 7.93
C ILE A 443 -15.50 21.63 8.06
N LYS A 444 -14.92 22.84 7.95
CA LYS A 444 -15.66 24.10 8.00
C LYS A 444 -16.68 24.18 6.85
N GLN A 445 -16.28 23.87 5.62
CA GLN A 445 -17.16 23.87 4.46
C GLN A 445 -18.27 22.79 4.56
N LYS A 446 -17.92 21.58 5.04
CA LYS A 446 -18.92 20.51 5.28
C LYS A 446 -19.98 20.91 6.32
N LYS A 447 -19.60 21.56 7.42
CA LYS A 447 -20.54 22.05 8.42
C LYS A 447 -21.51 23.12 7.87
N GLN A 448 -21.12 23.80 6.78
CA GLN A 448 -21.98 24.74 6.06
C GLN A 448 -22.89 24.08 5.02
N GLY A 449 -22.89 22.73 4.93
CA GLY A 449 -23.67 21.97 3.95
C GLY A 449 -23.11 22.02 2.50
N LYS A 450 -21.87 22.53 2.31
CA LYS A 450 -21.26 22.67 1.00
C LYS A 450 -20.48 21.40 0.60
N ASP A 451 -20.32 21.13 -0.69
CA ASP A 451 -19.28 20.23 -1.16
C ASP A 451 -17.94 20.99 -1.14
N PRO A 452 -16.94 20.52 -0.36
CA PRO A 452 -15.72 21.28 -0.16
C PRO A 452 -14.91 21.49 -1.44
N VAL A 453 -14.49 22.74 -1.67
CA VAL A 453 -13.60 23.16 -2.75
C VAL A 453 -12.38 23.84 -2.13
N PHE A 454 -11.20 23.46 -2.60
CA PHE A 454 -9.94 23.96 -2.07
C PHE A 454 -9.33 25.02 -2.98
N TYR A 455 -8.80 26.07 -2.38
CA TYR A 455 -7.96 27.08 -3.01
C TYR A 455 -6.70 27.27 -2.16
N ALA A 456 -5.53 27.36 -2.79
CA ALA A 456 -4.24 27.52 -2.09
C ALA A 456 -4.22 28.75 -1.18
N GLU A 457 -4.82 29.85 -1.63
CA GLU A 457 -4.92 31.11 -0.88
C GLU A 457 -5.67 30.98 0.45
N SER A 458 -6.51 29.95 0.63
CA SER A 458 -7.25 29.73 1.87
C SER A 458 -6.36 29.28 3.03
N ILE A 459 -5.13 28.86 2.74
CA ILE A 459 -4.17 28.35 3.72
C ILE A 459 -2.97 29.31 3.83
N SER A 460 -2.83 29.94 4.99
CA SER A 460 -1.72 30.87 5.25
C SER A 460 -0.36 30.18 5.12
N GLY A 461 0.54 30.79 4.36
CA GLY A 461 1.90 30.32 4.14
C GLY A 461 2.03 29.09 3.23
N LEU A 462 0.94 28.68 2.56
CA LEU A 462 1.00 27.65 1.54
C LEU A 462 1.45 28.28 0.22
N ASN A 463 2.59 27.85 -0.29
CA ASN A 463 3.19 28.34 -1.52
C ASN A 463 3.57 27.18 -2.45
N ASN A 464 3.98 27.50 -3.67
CA ASN A 464 4.48 26.56 -4.68
C ASN A 464 3.47 25.45 -5.09
N THR A 465 2.18 25.77 -5.08
CA THR A 465 1.13 24.90 -5.61
C THR A 465 0.84 25.25 -7.08
N GLU A 466 0.46 24.26 -7.90
CA GLU A 466 0.19 24.47 -9.33
C GLU A 466 -1.27 24.25 -9.73
N CYS A 467 -2.03 23.54 -8.92
CA CYS A 467 -3.35 23.03 -9.33
C CYS A 467 -4.52 23.64 -8.55
N TRP A 468 -4.27 24.63 -7.69
CA TRP A 468 -5.24 25.08 -6.70
C TRP A 468 -5.49 26.59 -6.69
N ASP A 469 -5.25 27.25 -7.84
CA ASP A 469 -5.52 28.68 -8.00
C ASP A 469 -7.02 28.92 -8.17
N LYS A 470 -7.50 30.07 -7.69
CA LYS A 470 -8.86 30.51 -8.02
C LYS A 470 -8.95 30.83 -9.50
N PRO A 471 -10.06 30.44 -10.17
CA PRO A 471 -10.31 30.90 -11.53
C PRO A 471 -10.29 32.42 -11.57
N ALA A 472 -9.61 33.01 -12.55
CA ALA A 472 -9.66 34.44 -12.80
C ALA A 472 -11.15 34.87 -13.06
N VAL A 473 -11.54 36.04 -12.57
CA VAL A 473 -12.92 36.51 -12.58
C VAL A 473 -13.50 36.59 -14.01
N ALA A 474 -12.65 36.68 -15.04
CA ALA A 474 -13.05 36.74 -16.46
C ALA A 474 -13.64 35.43 -17.03
N ASP A 475 -13.41 34.26 -16.35
CA ASP A 475 -13.96 32.99 -16.85
C ASP A 475 -15.38 32.68 -16.33
N LYS A 476 -15.94 33.52 -15.46
CA LYS A 476 -17.29 33.33 -14.94
C LYS A 476 -18.39 33.77 -15.95
N GLU A 477 -18.08 34.65 -16.90
CA GLU A 477 -19.04 35.09 -17.90
C GLU A 477 -19.22 34.16 -19.11
N LYS A 478 -18.35 33.15 -19.26
CA LYS A 478 -18.44 32.13 -20.32
C LYS A 478 -19.12 30.84 -19.92
N ALA A 479 -19.57 30.73 -18.67
CA ALA A 479 -20.17 29.50 -18.11
C ALA A 479 -21.66 29.69 -17.71
N VAL A 480 -22.32 30.72 -18.20
CA VAL A 480 -23.80 30.92 -18.10
C VAL A 480 -24.46 30.68 -19.46
#